data_ff8788eb4f1c23fc7f5b9afae1dbeb5c
#
_entry.id   ff8788eb4f1c23fc7f5b9afae1dbeb5c
#
_cell.length_a   1.000
_cell.length_b   1.000
_cell.length_c   1.000
_cell.angle_alpha   90.00
_cell.angle_beta   90.00
_cell.angle_gamma   90.00
#
_symmetry.space_group_name_H-M   'P 1'
#
loop_
_entity.id
_entity.type
_entity.pdbx_description
1 polymer ?
#
loop_
_entity_poly.entity_id
_entity_poly.type
_entity_poly.pdbx_seq_one_letter_code
_entity_poly.pdbx_strand_id
1 'polypeptide(L)'
;LRQVGLAPTKAKNIRRLSEMLNQLHGGSVPNSFEELEALPGVGHKTASVVMAQAFGVPAFPVDTHIHRLMYRWNLTNGKNVVQTEKDAKRLFPIETWIKLHLQIIYFGREYCPARGHVPQDCPICSKIGRKELFK
;
A
#
# COMPACT_ATOMS: atom_id res chain seq x y z
N LEU A 1 17.04 -2.28 -14.38
CA LEU A 1 16.69 -1.20 -13.45
C LEU A 1 16.78 0.22 -14.03
N ARG A 2 17.52 0.42 -15.15
CA ARG A 2 17.64 1.76 -15.76
C ARG A 2 16.31 2.34 -16.22
N GLN A 3 15.33 1.48 -16.51
CA GLN A 3 14.00 1.89 -16.96
C GLN A 3 13.06 2.26 -15.80
N VAL A 4 13.51 2.09 -14.56
CA VAL A 4 12.74 2.37 -13.36
C VAL A 4 13.21 3.68 -12.74
N GLY A 5 12.27 4.50 -12.27
CA GLY A 5 12.62 5.73 -11.55
C GLY A 5 13.51 5.43 -10.34
N LEU A 6 14.46 6.33 -10.06
CA LEU A 6 15.44 6.20 -8.96
C LEU A 6 16.33 4.95 -9.11
N ALA A 7 16.66 4.55 -10.35
CA ALA A 7 17.42 3.32 -10.63
C ALA A 7 18.73 3.21 -9.85
N PRO A 8 19.60 4.26 -9.75
CA PRO A 8 20.84 4.16 -8.96
C PRO A 8 20.60 3.84 -7.49
N THR A 9 19.61 4.49 -6.88
CA THR A 9 19.26 4.27 -5.47
C THR A 9 18.68 2.88 -5.25
N LYS A 10 17.79 2.45 -6.15
CA LYS A 10 17.18 1.11 -6.09
C LYS A 10 18.24 0.02 -6.24
N ALA A 11 19.14 0.16 -7.19
CA ALA A 11 20.22 -0.81 -7.40
C ALA A 11 21.11 -0.93 -6.17
N LYS A 12 21.49 0.18 -5.55
CA LYS A 12 22.29 0.21 -4.33
C LYS A 12 21.55 -0.46 -3.16
N ASN A 13 20.27 -0.15 -3.00
CA ASN A 13 19.45 -0.73 -1.93
C ASN A 13 19.28 -2.24 -2.10
N ILE A 14 19.02 -2.72 -3.33
CA ILE A 14 18.87 -4.14 -3.61
C ILE A 14 20.16 -4.88 -3.29
N ARG A 15 21.32 -4.33 -3.66
CA ARG A 15 22.61 -4.93 -3.36
C ARG A 15 22.84 -5.05 -1.85
N ARG A 16 22.64 -3.96 -1.11
CA ARG A 16 22.82 -3.95 0.35
C ARG A 16 21.83 -4.84 1.05
N LEU A 17 20.58 -4.85 0.61
CA LEU A 17 19.51 -5.72 1.14
C LEU A 17 19.91 -7.18 0.97
N SER A 18 20.38 -7.56 -0.21
CA SER A 18 20.82 -8.93 -0.48
C SER A 18 21.99 -9.35 0.41
N GLU A 19 22.97 -8.46 0.60
CA GLU A 19 24.10 -8.70 1.50
C GLU A 19 23.61 -8.91 2.94
N MET A 20 22.71 -8.07 3.42
CA MET A 20 22.15 -8.17 4.77
C MET A 20 21.32 -9.45 4.97
N LEU A 21 20.52 -9.84 3.97
CA LEU A 21 19.77 -11.10 4.03
C LEU A 21 20.71 -12.30 4.20
N ASN A 22 21.83 -12.32 3.48
CA ASN A 22 22.82 -13.39 3.59
C ASN A 22 23.54 -13.36 4.94
N GLN A 23 23.93 -12.19 5.42
CA GLN A 23 24.74 -12.05 6.63
C GLN A 23 23.92 -12.24 7.91
N LEU A 24 22.71 -11.67 7.96
CA LEU A 24 21.91 -11.60 9.18
C LEU A 24 20.78 -12.63 9.24
N HIS A 25 20.32 -13.12 8.07
CA HIS A 25 19.13 -13.96 7.98
C HIS A 25 19.36 -15.27 7.22
N GLY A 26 20.62 -15.63 6.96
CA GLY A 26 20.98 -16.89 6.32
C GLY A 26 20.39 -17.05 4.92
N GLY A 27 20.17 -15.97 4.20
CA GLY A 27 19.60 -15.98 2.85
C GLY A 27 18.07 -16.04 2.80
N SER A 28 17.40 -16.08 3.95
CA SER A 28 15.94 -16.11 4.04
C SER A 28 15.36 -14.74 4.31
N VAL A 29 14.12 -14.51 3.87
CA VAL A 29 13.40 -13.27 4.16
C VAL A 29 12.86 -13.34 5.60
N PRO A 30 13.17 -12.36 6.47
CA PRO A 30 12.65 -12.35 7.84
C PRO A 30 11.13 -12.16 7.88
N ASN A 31 10.50 -12.65 8.94
CA ASN A 31 9.05 -12.62 9.09
C ASN A 31 8.57 -11.70 10.22
N SER A 32 9.30 -10.63 10.47
CA SER A 32 8.87 -9.60 11.41
C SER A 32 8.98 -8.23 10.79
N PHE A 33 8.09 -7.31 11.20
CA PHE A 33 8.13 -5.91 10.72
C PHE A 33 9.45 -5.24 11.07
N GLU A 34 9.95 -5.45 12.28
CA GLU A 34 11.20 -4.86 12.77
C GLU A 34 12.38 -5.26 11.88
N GLU A 35 12.54 -6.54 11.62
CA GLU A 35 13.64 -7.05 10.80
C GLU A 35 13.52 -6.65 9.34
N LEU A 36 12.29 -6.63 8.80
CA LEU A 36 12.04 -6.18 7.43
C LEU A 36 12.32 -4.70 7.25
N GLU A 37 11.83 -3.86 8.18
CA GLU A 37 12.01 -2.41 8.09
C GLU A 37 13.45 -1.98 8.35
N ALA A 38 14.27 -2.83 8.95
CA ALA A 38 15.71 -2.61 9.10
C ALA A 38 16.49 -2.79 7.78
N LEU A 39 15.89 -3.44 6.77
CA LEU A 39 16.54 -3.66 5.48
C LEU A 39 16.53 -2.39 4.63
N PRO A 40 17.62 -2.15 3.85
CA PRO A 40 17.69 -0.98 2.96
C PRO A 40 16.56 -0.97 1.93
N GLY A 41 15.87 0.15 1.80
CA GLY A 41 14.78 0.32 0.84
C GLY A 41 13.45 -0.29 1.25
N VAL A 42 13.36 -0.85 2.46
CA VAL A 42 12.11 -1.44 2.98
C VAL A 42 11.51 -0.50 4.02
N GLY A 43 10.42 0.14 3.67
CA GLY A 43 9.61 0.94 4.59
C GLY A 43 8.44 0.14 5.14
N HIS A 44 7.60 0.81 5.92
CA HIS A 44 6.44 0.16 6.54
C HIS A 44 5.47 -0.45 5.52
N LYS A 45 5.21 0.24 4.41
CA LYS A 45 4.34 -0.28 3.35
C LYS A 45 4.89 -1.57 2.76
N THR A 46 6.16 -1.58 2.36
CA THR A 46 6.79 -2.77 1.78
C THR A 46 6.82 -3.94 2.76
N ALA A 47 7.17 -3.67 4.02
CA ALA A 47 7.12 -4.67 5.08
C ALA A 47 5.71 -5.24 5.25
N SER A 48 4.68 -4.37 5.22
CA SER A 48 3.27 -4.80 5.30
C SER A 48 2.88 -5.72 4.15
N VAL A 49 3.31 -5.40 2.92
CA VAL A 49 3.05 -6.24 1.75
C VAL A 49 3.70 -7.61 1.92
N VAL A 50 4.96 -7.65 2.33
CA VAL A 50 5.69 -8.91 2.52
C VAL A 50 5.03 -9.76 3.61
N MET A 51 4.69 -9.15 4.75
CA MET A 51 4.02 -9.87 5.84
C MET A 51 2.68 -10.44 5.40
N ALA A 52 1.89 -9.67 4.67
CA ALA A 52 0.57 -10.10 4.21
C ALA A 52 0.67 -11.17 3.13
N GLN A 53 1.48 -10.96 2.09
CA GLN A 53 1.50 -11.82 0.91
C GLN A 53 2.38 -13.06 1.07
N ALA A 54 3.53 -12.93 1.75
CA ALA A 54 4.45 -14.06 1.92
C ALA A 54 4.18 -14.89 3.17
N PHE A 55 3.72 -14.25 4.24
CA PHE A 55 3.56 -14.93 5.53
C PHE A 55 2.12 -15.01 6.02
N GLY A 56 1.15 -14.45 5.29
CA GLY A 56 -0.26 -14.51 5.64
C GLY A 56 -0.62 -13.78 6.95
N VAL A 57 0.22 -12.82 7.38
CA VAL A 57 -0.02 -12.04 8.59
C VAL A 57 -0.93 -10.86 8.24
N PRO A 58 -2.03 -10.64 8.97
CA PRO A 58 -2.93 -9.52 8.70
C PRO A 58 -2.21 -8.18 8.71
N ALA A 59 -2.27 -7.48 7.59
CA ALA A 59 -1.72 -6.15 7.42
C ALA A 59 -2.53 -5.41 6.37
N PHE A 60 -2.53 -4.08 6.43
CA PHE A 60 -3.22 -3.24 5.46
C PHE A 60 -2.23 -2.23 4.87
N PRO A 61 -1.44 -2.65 3.88
CA PRO A 61 -0.49 -1.74 3.22
C PRO A 61 -1.25 -0.64 2.49
N VAL A 62 -0.89 0.61 2.75
CA VAL A 62 -1.52 1.76 2.08
C VAL A 62 -0.56 2.33 1.04
N ASP A 63 -0.92 2.15 -0.23
CA ASP A 63 -0.23 2.77 -1.35
C ASP A 63 -0.96 4.04 -1.80
N THR A 64 -0.50 4.63 -2.90
CA THR A 64 -1.12 5.84 -3.44
C THR A 64 -2.56 5.61 -3.91
N HIS A 65 -2.88 4.42 -4.41
CA HIS A 65 -4.24 4.07 -4.85
C HIS A 65 -5.18 3.99 -3.65
N ILE A 66 -4.80 3.25 -2.62
CA ILE A 66 -5.64 3.08 -1.43
C ILE A 66 -5.84 4.41 -0.72
N HIS A 67 -4.78 5.21 -0.55
CA HIS A 67 -4.88 6.53 0.07
C HIS A 67 -5.87 7.42 -0.69
N ARG A 68 -5.76 7.47 -2.01
CA ARG A 68 -6.64 8.24 -2.88
C ARG A 68 -8.10 7.79 -2.75
N LEU A 69 -8.37 6.49 -2.85
CA LEU A 69 -9.71 5.96 -2.81
C LEU A 69 -10.36 6.13 -1.44
N MET A 70 -9.64 5.83 -0.38
CA MET A 70 -10.12 6.03 0.99
C MET A 70 -10.53 7.48 1.23
N TYR A 71 -9.75 8.43 0.71
CA TYR A 71 -10.10 9.85 0.77
C TYR A 71 -11.35 10.17 -0.06
N ARG A 72 -11.39 9.71 -1.32
CA ARG A 72 -12.55 9.95 -2.21
C ARG A 72 -13.84 9.37 -1.65
N TRP A 73 -13.75 8.21 -1.00
CA TRP A 73 -14.92 7.56 -0.40
C TRP A 73 -15.27 8.11 0.99
N ASN A 74 -14.59 9.14 1.42
CA ASN A 74 -14.83 9.78 2.72
C ASN A 74 -14.60 8.84 3.91
N LEU A 75 -13.68 7.90 3.77
CA LEU A 75 -13.34 6.95 4.83
C LEU A 75 -12.10 7.38 5.62
N THR A 76 -11.36 8.37 5.14
CA THR A 76 -10.24 8.98 5.83
C THR A 76 -10.22 10.49 5.54
N ASN A 77 -9.59 11.27 6.40
CA ASN A 77 -9.44 12.70 6.18
C ASN A 77 -8.32 13.07 5.20
N GLY A 78 -7.55 12.09 4.74
CA GLY A 78 -6.49 12.30 3.76
C GLY A 78 -5.24 12.98 4.30
N LYS A 79 -5.09 13.09 5.62
CA LYS A 79 -3.96 13.78 6.25
C LYS A 79 -2.61 13.20 5.82
N ASN A 80 -2.45 11.89 5.91
CA ASN A 80 -1.27 11.16 5.48
C ASN A 80 -1.58 9.66 5.42
N VAL A 81 -0.64 8.87 4.90
CA VAL A 81 -0.83 7.42 4.74
C VAL A 81 -0.93 6.69 6.08
N VAL A 82 -0.26 7.18 7.12
CA VAL A 82 -0.34 6.59 8.47
C VAL A 82 -1.77 6.70 9.01
N GLN A 83 -2.40 7.84 8.85
CA GLN A 83 -3.79 8.05 9.27
C GLN A 83 -4.75 7.17 8.45
N THR A 84 -4.52 7.08 7.14
CA THR A 84 -5.34 6.23 6.25
C THR A 84 -5.24 4.76 6.66
N GLU A 85 -4.06 4.27 7.00
CA GLU A 85 -3.88 2.90 7.49
C GLU A 85 -4.64 2.67 8.79
N LYS A 86 -4.57 3.61 9.74
CA LYS A 86 -5.33 3.52 11.00
C LYS A 86 -6.83 3.49 10.75
N ASP A 87 -7.32 4.35 9.87
CA ASP A 87 -8.75 4.40 9.55
C ASP A 87 -9.23 3.12 8.87
N ALA A 88 -8.45 2.57 7.93
CA ALA A 88 -8.76 1.32 7.27
C ALA A 88 -8.82 0.16 8.26
N LYS A 89 -7.83 0.06 9.14
CA LYS A 89 -7.78 -0.99 10.16
C LYS A 89 -8.94 -0.90 11.16
N ARG A 90 -9.41 0.30 11.44
CA ARG A 90 -10.55 0.54 12.32
C ARG A 90 -11.87 0.18 11.64
N LEU A 91 -12.01 0.47 10.34
CA LEU A 91 -13.26 0.31 9.60
C LEU A 91 -13.48 -1.11 9.07
N PHE A 92 -12.41 -1.80 8.70
CA PHE A 92 -12.51 -3.11 8.05
C PHE A 92 -12.13 -4.24 9.00
N PRO A 93 -12.90 -5.37 8.98
CA PRO A 93 -12.55 -6.54 9.79
C PRO A 93 -11.17 -7.08 9.44
N ILE A 94 -10.41 -7.50 10.45
CA ILE A 94 -9.02 -7.95 10.29
C ILE A 94 -8.87 -9.10 9.29
N GLU A 95 -9.83 -10.00 9.22
CA GLU A 95 -9.82 -11.14 8.32
C GLU A 95 -9.96 -10.75 6.85
N THR A 96 -10.36 -9.50 6.55
CA THR A 96 -10.53 -9.00 5.19
C THR A 96 -9.31 -8.24 4.67
N TRP A 97 -8.37 -7.85 5.52
CA TRP A 97 -7.32 -6.90 5.16
C TRP A 97 -6.45 -7.35 3.99
N ILE A 98 -5.98 -8.58 3.99
CA ILE A 98 -5.07 -9.09 2.96
C ILE A 98 -5.73 -9.05 1.58
N LYS A 99 -6.98 -9.50 1.50
CA LYS A 99 -7.73 -9.53 0.24
C LYS A 99 -8.22 -8.15 -0.15
N LEU A 100 -8.75 -7.40 0.80
CA LEU A 100 -9.40 -6.12 0.55
C LEU A 100 -8.43 -5.07 0.02
N HIS A 101 -7.22 -4.97 0.56
CA HIS A 101 -6.26 -3.97 0.06
C HIS A 101 -5.93 -4.20 -1.42
N LEU A 102 -5.82 -5.46 -1.86
CA LEU A 102 -5.61 -5.78 -3.28
C LEU A 102 -6.84 -5.41 -4.11
N GLN A 103 -8.04 -5.72 -3.61
CA GLN A 103 -9.29 -5.38 -4.31
C GLN A 103 -9.43 -3.87 -4.51
N ILE A 104 -9.08 -3.08 -3.50
CA ILE A 104 -9.12 -1.61 -3.59
C ILE A 104 -8.11 -1.12 -4.64
N ILE A 105 -6.90 -1.67 -4.66
CA ILE A 105 -5.88 -1.30 -5.65
C ILE A 105 -6.38 -1.57 -7.08
N TYR A 106 -6.90 -2.77 -7.34
CA TYR A 106 -7.40 -3.13 -8.67
C TYR A 106 -8.60 -2.28 -9.08
N PHE A 107 -9.53 -2.05 -8.16
CA PHE A 107 -10.66 -1.15 -8.40
C PHE A 107 -10.17 0.26 -8.75
N GLY A 108 -9.19 0.75 -8.02
CA GLY A 108 -8.62 2.09 -8.24
C GLY A 108 -7.97 2.25 -9.61
N ARG A 109 -7.31 1.21 -10.09
CA ARG A 109 -6.69 1.23 -11.42
C ARG A 109 -7.73 1.23 -12.52
N GLU A 110 -8.81 0.49 -12.36
CA GLU A 110 -9.80 0.27 -13.42
C GLU A 110 -10.92 1.34 -13.41
N TYR A 111 -11.50 1.60 -12.25
CA TYR A 111 -12.71 2.43 -12.13
C TYR A 111 -12.49 3.79 -11.48
N CYS A 112 -11.39 3.98 -10.77
CA CYS A 112 -11.17 5.19 -9.99
C CYS A 112 -9.72 5.69 -10.11
N PRO A 113 -9.25 5.99 -11.35
CA PRO A 113 -7.87 6.40 -11.56
C PRO A 113 -7.59 7.77 -10.96
N ALA A 114 -6.30 8.10 -10.80
CA ALA A 114 -5.87 9.40 -10.29
C ALA A 114 -6.22 10.53 -11.26
N ARG A 115 -6.11 10.27 -12.57
CA ARG A 115 -6.39 11.24 -13.63
C ARG A 115 -7.52 10.74 -14.49
N GLY A 116 -8.33 11.66 -14.99
CA GLY A 116 -9.45 11.32 -15.86
C GLY A 116 -10.61 10.63 -15.15
N HIS A 117 -10.66 10.74 -13.82
CA HIS A 117 -11.73 10.15 -13.03
C HIS A 117 -13.03 10.94 -13.19
N VAL A 118 -14.11 10.22 -13.50
CA VAL A 118 -15.47 10.79 -13.57
C VAL A 118 -16.27 10.21 -12.39
N PRO A 119 -16.45 10.95 -11.29
CA PRO A 119 -17.09 10.42 -10.09
C PRO A 119 -18.50 9.89 -10.32
N GLN A 120 -19.26 10.52 -11.22
CA GLN A 120 -20.62 10.10 -11.56
C GLN A 120 -20.68 8.69 -12.17
N ASP A 121 -19.64 8.32 -12.90
CA ASP A 121 -19.54 7.02 -13.57
C ASP A 121 -18.87 5.94 -12.71
N CYS A 122 -18.24 6.34 -11.61
CA CYS A 122 -17.58 5.41 -10.70
C CYS A 122 -18.62 4.68 -9.83
N PRO A 123 -18.64 3.33 -9.83
CA PRO A 123 -19.64 2.58 -9.07
C PRO A 123 -19.69 2.89 -7.58
N ILE A 124 -18.56 3.28 -6.99
CA ILE A 124 -18.48 3.59 -5.56
C ILE A 124 -18.57 5.10 -5.30
N CYS A 125 -17.80 5.92 -6.02
CA CYS A 125 -17.83 7.38 -5.81
C CYS A 125 -19.21 7.98 -6.05
N SER A 126 -19.96 7.45 -7.01
CA SER A 126 -21.32 7.92 -7.28
C SER A 126 -22.26 7.74 -6.08
N LYS A 127 -21.93 6.85 -5.17
CA LYS A 127 -22.76 6.54 -3.99
C LYS A 127 -22.25 7.19 -2.71
N ILE A 128 -20.94 7.13 -2.47
CA ILE A 128 -20.34 7.56 -1.19
C ILE A 128 -19.20 8.55 -1.35
N GLY A 129 -18.92 9.01 -2.58
CA GLY A 129 -17.84 9.95 -2.84
C GLY A 129 -18.01 11.29 -2.13
N ARG A 130 -16.89 11.93 -1.82
CA ARG A 130 -16.89 13.26 -1.23
C ARG A 130 -17.60 14.25 -2.15
N LYS A 131 -18.34 15.18 -1.54
CA LYS A 131 -19.08 16.21 -2.29
C LYS A 131 -18.17 17.03 -3.22
N GLU A 132 -16.95 17.29 -2.82
CA GLU A 132 -15.97 18.04 -3.60
C GLU A 132 -15.65 17.39 -4.94
N LEU A 133 -15.82 16.09 -5.07
CA LEU A 133 -15.58 15.37 -6.33
C LEU A 133 -16.58 15.75 -7.43
N PHE A 134 -17.74 16.26 -7.06
CA PHE A 134 -18.84 16.53 -7.99
C PHE A 134 -18.98 18.02 -8.35
N LYS A 135 -18.01 18.82 -7.94
CA LYS A 135 -17.98 20.28 -8.24
C LYS A 135 -17.37 20.58 -9.60
#